data_1d820266841b138218ffeb9e8f97f475
#
_entry.id   1d820266841b138218ffeb9e8f97f475
#
_cell.length_a   1.000
_cell.length_b   1.000
_cell.length_c   1.000
_cell.angle_alpha   90.00
_cell.angle_beta   90.00
_cell.angle_gamma   90.00
#
_symmetry.space_group_name_H-M   'P 1'
#
loop_
_entity.id
_entity.type
_entity.pdbx_description
1 polymer ?
#
loop_
_entity_poly.entity_id
_entity_poly.type
_entity_poly.pdbx_seq_one_letter_code
_entity_poly.pdbx_strand_id
1 'polypeptide(L)'
;MTETGTATTMIPSMFDLTGKVALVTGAAQGMGRAMALALAEAGAHLMLVDRNEAGAHETAIGVKATGRSAVVARYDVSNPAEIRELFNRHDQAFGRIDFLGNVAGDGILGAPETISLEEVERCWRNLVLGRFCMCQEAGRRMLAAGRGSIVNIGSLASITALGRGHIAYSMAMGAVAQMTRELSTEWAGRGVRVNAILPAQVLNPGLELRMAENPALKDKFLSGIAAGRLGQPGDIRGLAVLLASDASSWITGALIPMDGGNLAANAGATMGRTT
;
A
#
# COMPACT_ATOMS: atom_id res chain seq x y z
N MET A 1 -48.27 -6.53 -0.21
CA MET A 1 -46.97 -6.79 -0.86
C MET A 1 -46.15 -5.55 -0.64
N THR A 2 -45.28 -5.55 0.33
CA THR A 2 -44.41 -4.44 0.67
C THR A 2 -43.06 -4.71 -0.04
N GLU A 3 -42.75 -3.92 -1.06
CA GLU A 3 -41.44 -3.90 -1.69
C GLU A 3 -40.41 -3.38 -0.68
N THR A 4 -39.56 -4.27 -0.16
CA THR A 4 -38.36 -3.91 0.56
C THR A 4 -37.31 -3.45 -0.46
N GLY A 5 -37.35 -2.17 -0.79
CA GLY A 5 -36.28 -1.53 -1.55
C GLY A 5 -34.98 -1.64 -0.79
N THR A 6 -34.03 -2.42 -1.29
CA THR A 6 -32.64 -2.40 -0.86
C THR A 6 -32.10 -0.99 -1.12
N ALA A 7 -31.91 -0.22 -0.06
CA ALA A 7 -31.25 1.07 -0.16
C ALA A 7 -29.80 0.83 -0.63
N THR A 8 -29.55 1.03 -1.92
CA THR A 8 -28.21 1.08 -2.48
C THR A 8 -27.53 2.30 -1.87
N THR A 9 -26.59 2.08 -0.96
CA THR A 9 -25.77 3.15 -0.40
C THR A 9 -24.93 3.72 -1.54
N MET A 10 -25.38 4.84 -2.11
CA MET A 10 -24.67 5.50 -3.19
C MET A 10 -23.38 6.09 -2.62
N ILE A 11 -22.23 5.58 -3.05
CA ILE A 11 -20.93 6.23 -2.81
C ILE A 11 -21.00 7.63 -3.47
N PRO A 12 -20.68 8.73 -2.74
CA PRO A 12 -20.62 10.05 -3.36
C PRO A 12 -19.79 10.01 -4.65
N SER A 13 -20.24 10.68 -5.70
CA SER A 13 -19.62 10.64 -7.03
C SER A 13 -18.12 10.93 -7.01
N MET A 14 -17.63 11.74 -6.07
CA MET A 14 -16.22 12.03 -5.91
C MET A 14 -15.36 10.83 -5.51
N PHE A 15 -15.95 9.76 -4.96
CA PHE A 15 -15.28 8.51 -4.58
C PHE A 15 -15.53 7.38 -5.60
N ASP A 16 -16.30 7.65 -6.65
CA ASP A 16 -16.61 6.64 -7.67
C ASP A 16 -15.39 6.35 -8.54
N LEU A 17 -15.05 5.06 -8.63
CA LEU A 17 -13.95 4.56 -9.46
C LEU A 17 -14.46 3.78 -10.68
N THR A 18 -15.75 3.91 -11.02
CA THR A 18 -16.33 3.24 -12.19
C THR A 18 -15.58 3.58 -13.47
N GLY A 19 -15.15 2.54 -14.21
CA GLY A 19 -14.34 2.67 -15.42
C GLY A 19 -12.87 3.04 -15.21
N LYS A 20 -12.41 3.14 -13.97
CA LYS A 20 -10.98 3.27 -13.64
C LYS A 20 -10.30 1.90 -13.62
N VAL A 21 -9.00 1.89 -13.84
CA VAL A 21 -8.16 0.69 -13.78
C VAL A 21 -7.07 0.89 -12.73
N ALA A 22 -6.99 -0.04 -11.78
CA ALA A 22 -6.00 -0.04 -10.72
C ALA A 22 -5.05 -1.24 -10.85
N LEU A 23 -3.76 -1.01 -10.57
CA LEU A 23 -2.77 -2.04 -10.38
C LEU A 23 -2.37 -2.07 -8.90
N VAL A 24 -2.48 -3.22 -8.25
CA VAL A 24 -2.10 -3.39 -6.84
C VAL A 24 -1.09 -4.51 -6.72
N THR A 25 0.06 -4.22 -6.12
CA THR A 25 1.09 -5.21 -5.79
C THR A 25 0.89 -5.76 -4.37
N GLY A 26 1.36 -6.98 -4.09
CA GLY A 26 1.09 -7.65 -2.81
C GLY A 26 -0.39 -8.03 -2.64
N ALA A 27 -1.07 -8.30 -3.75
CA ALA A 27 -2.52 -8.47 -3.80
C ALA A 27 -3.02 -9.81 -3.24
N ALA A 28 -2.13 -10.75 -2.94
CA ALA A 28 -2.50 -12.08 -2.46
C ALA A 28 -3.05 -12.09 -1.04
N GLN A 29 -2.68 -11.12 -0.19
CA GLN A 29 -3.04 -11.11 1.23
C GLN A 29 -2.93 -9.71 1.86
N GLY A 30 -3.29 -9.62 3.13
CA GLY A 30 -3.03 -8.43 3.95
C GLY A 30 -3.59 -7.13 3.37
N MET A 31 -2.83 -6.04 3.48
CA MET A 31 -3.21 -4.71 3.01
C MET A 31 -3.40 -4.64 1.50
N GLY A 32 -2.63 -5.40 0.71
CA GLY A 32 -2.78 -5.41 -0.75
C GLY A 32 -4.11 -6.01 -1.19
N ARG A 33 -4.50 -7.15 -0.60
CA ARG A 33 -5.84 -7.75 -0.81
C ARG A 33 -6.94 -6.77 -0.38
N ALA A 34 -6.82 -6.17 0.80
CA ALA A 34 -7.82 -5.24 1.34
C ALA A 34 -7.97 -3.99 0.47
N MET A 35 -6.86 -3.43 -0.03
CA MET A 35 -6.83 -2.32 -0.97
C MET A 35 -7.53 -2.70 -2.29
N ALA A 36 -7.16 -3.83 -2.89
CA ALA A 36 -7.73 -4.29 -4.16
C ALA A 36 -9.25 -4.48 -4.08
N LEU A 37 -9.74 -5.12 -3.01
CA LEU A 37 -11.18 -5.32 -2.80
C LEU A 37 -11.92 -3.98 -2.61
N ALA A 38 -11.36 -3.04 -1.84
CA ALA A 38 -11.98 -1.72 -1.65
C ALA A 38 -12.08 -0.93 -2.96
N LEU A 39 -11.03 -0.96 -3.80
CA LEU A 39 -11.03 -0.31 -5.11
C LEU A 39 -12.06 -0.94 -6.05
N ALA A 40 -12.22 -2.27 -6.02
CA ALA A 40 -13.23 -2.98 -6.81
C ALA A 40 -14.65 -2.64 -6.36
N GLU A 41 -14.91 -2.59 -5.07
CA GLU A 41 -16.20 -2.18 -4.51
C GLU A 41 -16.56 -0.72 -4.86
N ALA A 42 -15.53 0.14 -4.96
CA ALA A 42 -15.69 1.52 -5.44
C ALA A 42 -15.82 1.62 -6.97
N GLY A 43 -15.67 0.53 -7.74
CA GLY A 43 -15.94 0.49 -9.17
C GLY A 43 -14.75 0.26 -10.09
N ALA A 44 -13.52 0.10 -9.58
CA ALA A 44 -12.33 -0.09 -10.40
C ALA A 44 -12.18 -1.53 -10.92
N HIS A 45 -11.61 -1.67 -12.12
CA HIS A 45 -11.04 -2.94 -12.60
C HIS A 45 -9.62 -3.12 -12.08
N LEU A 46 -9.17 -4.36 -11.87
CA LEU A 46 -7.93 -4.66 -11.15
C LEU A 46 -6.93 -5.51 -11.94
N MET A 47 -5.67 -5.05 -11.98
CA MET A 47 -4.51 -5.91 -12.15
C MET A 47 -3.96 -6.25 -10.76
N LEU A 48 -3.97 -7.54 -10.41
CA LEU A 48 -3.55 -8.08 -9.10
C LEU A 48 -2.20 -8.75 -9.25
N VAL A 49 -1.18 -8.17 -8.61
CA VAL A 49 0.21 -8.62 -8.77
C VAL A 49 0.73 -9.20 -7.46
N ASP A 50 1.18 -10.44 -7.49
CA ASP A 50 1.83 -11.09 -6.36
C ASP A 50 2.72 -12.26 -6.82
N ARG A 51 3.71 -12.63 -6.04
CA ARG A 51 4.49 -13.87 -6.22
C ARG A 51 3.66 -15.10 -5.84
N ASN A 52 2.74 -14.94 -4.89
CA ASN A 52 1.74 -15.95 -4.52
C ASN A 52 0.53 -15.85 -5.45
N GLU A 53 0.61 -16.53 -6.58
CA GLU A 53 -0.43 -16.51 -7.61
C GLU A 53 -1.78 -17.07 -7.09
N ALA A 54 -1.74 -18.13 -6.28
CA ALA A 54 -2.95 -18.73 -5.71
C ALA A 54 -3.73 -17.74 -4.83
N GLY A 55 -3.04 -17.04 -3.91
CA GLY A 55 -3.66 -16.01 -3.08
C GLY A 55 -4.17 -14.82 -3.88
N ALA A 56 -3.50 -14.44 -4.99
CA ALA A 56 -3.98 -13.39 -5.88
C ALA A 56 -5.23 -13.84 -6.65
N HIS A 57 -5.35 -15.10 -7.01
CA HIS A 57 -6.59 -15.66 -7.59
C HIS A 57 -7.76 -15.65 -6.62
N GLU A 58 -7.55 -15.93 -5.33
CA GLU A 58 -8.58 -15.78 -4.31
C GLU A 58 -9.08 -14.32 -4.23
N THR A 59 -8.16 -13.37 -4.28
CA THR A 59 -8.52 -11.94 -4.32
C THR A 59 -9.31 -11.60 -5.58
N ALA A 60 -8.93 -12.16 -6.73
CA ALA A 60 -9.64 -11.96 -7.99
C ALA A 60 -11.08 -12.49 -7.96
N ILE A 61 -11.36 -13.55 -7.22
CA ILE A 61 -12.74 -14.02 -6.99
C ILE A 61 -13.55 -12.93 -6.30
N GLY A 62 -13.02 -12.33 -5.23
CA GLY A 62 -13.68 -11.23 -4.52
C GLY A 62 -13.91 -9.99 -5.40
N VAL A 63 -12.91 -9.61 -6.23
CA VAL A 63 -13.06 -8.52 -7.19
C VAL A 63 -14.18 -8.81 -8.19
N LYS A 64 -14.20 -10.00 -8.78
CA LYS A 64 -15.22 -10.41 -9.76
C LYS A 64 -16.62 -10.44 -9.16
N ALA A 65 -16.75 -10.78 -7.88
CA ALA A 65 -18.05 -10.75 -7.16
C ALA A 65 -18.65 -9.34 -7.08
N THR A 66 -17.84 -8.27 -7.21
CA THR A 66 -18.34 -6.88 -7.32
C THR A 66 -18.76 -6.49 -8.75
N GLY A 67 -18.70 -7.41 -9.71
CA GLY A 67 -18.99 -7.14 -11.12
C GLY A 67 -17.82 -6.47 -11.87
N ARG A 68 -16.60 -6.44 -11.30
CA ARG A 68 -15.41 -5.81 -11.92
C ARG A 68 -14.50 -6.87 -12.51
N SER A 69 -13.71 -6.47 -13.52
CA SER A 69 -12.71 -7.34 -14.13
C SER A 69 -11.48 -7.43 -13.22
N ALA A 70 -10.91 -8.63 -13.12
CA ALA A 70 -9.64 -8.87 -12.44
C ALA A 70 -8.73 -9.73 -13.31
N VAL A 71 -7.49 -9.27 -13.49
CA VAL A 71 -6.39 -10.02 -14.11
C VAL A 71 -5.33 -10.27 -13.06
N VAL A 72 -4.95 -11.53 -12.89
CA VAL A 72 -3.87 -11.94 -11.99
C VAL A 72 -2.57 -12.04 -12.77
N ALA A 73 -1.51 -11.56 -12.17
CA ALA A 73 -0.18 -11.57 -12.76
C ALA A 73 0.88 -11.94 -11.69
N ARG A 74 1.63 -13.03 -11.94
CA ARG A 74 2.72 -13.47 -11.07
C ARG A 74 4.02 -12.83 -11.53
N TYR A 75 4.50 -11.83 -10.76
CA TYR A 75 5.76 -11.12 -11.01
C TYR A 75 6.46 -10.78 -9.70
N ASP A 76 7.79 -10.74 -9.76
CA ASP A 76 8.63 -10.22 -8.68
C ASP A 76 8.91 -8.72 -8.90
N VAL A 77 8.31 -7.88 -8.06
CA VAL A 77 8.47 -6.42 -8.12
C VAL A 77 9.85 -5.94 -7.63
N SER A 78 10.77 -6.83 -7.28
CA SER A 78 12.19 -6.53 -7.07
C SER A 78 13.02 -6.64 -8.34
N ASN A 79 12.43 -7.18 -9.43
CA ASN A 79 13.09 -7.40 -10.72
C ASN A 79 12.59 -6.39 -11.77
N PRO A 80 13.39 -5.40 -12.19
CA PRO A 80 12.97 -4.39 -13.17
C PRO A 80 12.58 -4.96 -14.54
N ALA A 81 13.14 -6.10 -14.96
CA ALA A 81 12.76 -6.73 -16.23
C ALA A 81 11.34 -7.29 -16.14
N GLU A 82 11.03 -7.97 -15.04
CA GLU A 82 9.67 -8.49 -14.79
C GLU A 82 8.66 -7.36 -14.64
N ILE A 83 9.03 -6.24 -14.01
CA ILE A 83 8.15 -5.07 -13.92
C ILE A 83 7.77 -4.53 -15.30
N ARG A 84 8.74 -4.41 -16.23
CA ARG A 84 8.44 -3.93 -17.59
C ARG A 84 7.52 -4.89 -18.34
N GLU A 85 7.72 -6.20 -18.19
CA GLU A 85 6.85 -7.20 -18.77
C GLU A 85 5.44 -7.14 -18.17
N LEU A 86 5.32 -6.99 -16.85
CA LEU A 86 4.05 -6.75 -16.16
C LEU A 86 3.29 -5.59 -16.80
N PHE A 87 3.95 -4.44 -17.04
CA PHE A 87 3.27 -3.29 -17.62
C PHE A 87 2.89 -3.49 -19.09
N ASN A 88 3.66 -4.25 -19.87
CA ASN A 88 3.25 -4.67 -21.22
C ASN A 88 1.98 -5.53 -21.16
N ARG A 89 1.93 -6.48 -20.24
CA ARG A 89 0.71 -7.31 -20.03
C ARG A 89 -0.47 -6.49 -19.52
N HIS A 90 -0.22 -5.49 -18.68
CA HIS A 90 -1.24 -4.56 -18.20
C HIS A 90 -1.85 -3.76 -19.37
N ASP A 91 -1.00 -3.23 -20.25
CA ASP A 91 -1.43 -2.47 -21.41
C ASP A 91 -2.29 -3.31 -22.35
N GLN A 92 -1.91 -4.58 -22.60
CA GLN A 92 -2.69 -5.53 -23.38
C GLN A 92 -4.06 -5.84 -22.75
N ALA A 93 -4.13 -5.92 -21.42
CA ALA A 93 -5.36 -6.28 -20.70
C ALA A 93 -6.34 -5.11 -20.56
N PHE A 94 -5.85 -3.89 -20.35
CA PHE A 94 -6.69 -2.75 -19.97
C PHE A 94 -6.46 -1.47 -20.79
N GLY A 95 -5.29 -1.28 -21.40
CA GLY A 95 -4.96 -0.10 -22.20
C GLY A 95 -4.86 1.23 -21.43
N ARG A 96 -5.07 1.23 -20.11
CA ARG A 96 -4.99 2.42 -19.23
C ARG A 96 -4.64 2.03 -17.81
N ILE A 97 -4.02 2.95 -17.08
CA ILE A 97 -3.82 2.86 -15.64
C ILE A 97 -4.20 4.18 -14.98
N ASP A 98 -5.08 4.14 -13.98
CA ASP A 98 -5.53 5.32 -13.24
C ASP A 98 -4.98 5.32 -11.80
N PHE A 99 -4.69 4.14 -11.25
CA PHE A 99 -4.16 3.99 -9.90
C PHE A 99 -3.08 2.91 -9.83
N LEU A 100 -2.01 3.21 -9.08
CA LEU A 100 -0.99 2.24 -8.69
C LEU A 100 -0.91 2.16 -7.17
N GLY A 101 -1.14 0.96 -6.60
CA GLY A 101 -0.91 0.63 -5.21
C GLY A 101 0.38 -0.18 -5.03
N ASN A 102 1.48 0.46 -4.64
CA ASN A 102 2.76 -0.17 -4.34
C ASN A 102 2.75 -0.71 -2.91
N VAL A 103 2.17 -1.90 -2.70
CA VAL A 103 2.04 -2.52 -1.37
C VAL A 103 3.11 -3.58 -1.12
N ALA A 104 3.47 -4.38 -2.13
CA ALA A 104 4.45 -5.45 -2.00
C ALA A 104 5.80 -4.95 -1.49
N GLY A 105 6.43 -5.79 -0.70
CA GLY A 105 7.80 -5.61 -0.24
C GLY A 105 8.02 -6.13 1.17
N ASP A 106 9.16 -6.79 1.37
CA ASP A 106 9.59 -7.34 2.65
C ASP A 106 10.84 -6.63 3.13
N GLY A 107 10.87 -6.27 4.42
CA GLY A 107 12.05 -5.71 5.07
C GLY A 107 13.02 -6.79 5.55
N ILE A 108 14.29 -6.41 5.69
CA ILE A 108 15.31 -7.25 6.30
C ILE A 108 15.71 -6.61 7.62
N LEU A 109 15.81 -7.44 8.67
CA LEU A 109 16.23 -7.02 10.00
C LEU A 109 17.63 -7.52 10.28
N GLY A 110 18.45 -6.69 10.91
CA GLY A 110 19.80 -7.03 11.36
C GLY A 110 20.35 -5.92 12.26
N ALA A 111 21.24 -6.28 13.20
CA ALA A 111 21.90 -5.28 14.02
C ALA A 111 22.79 -4.38 13.15
N PRO A 112 22.83 -3.06 13.38
CA PRO A 112 23.55 -2.12 12.50
C PRO A 112 25.02 -2.44 12.33
N GLU A 113 25.65 -2.97 13.36
CA GLU A 113 27.06 -3.30 13.41
C GLU A 113 27.45 -4.62 12.73
N THR A 114 26.45 -5.47 12.40
CA THR A 114 26.69 -6.82 11.87
C THR A 114 25.91 -7.17 10.61
N ILE A 115 24.87 -6.41 10.25
CA ILE A 115 24.13 -6.65 9.00
C ILE A 115 25.07 -6.48 7.81
N SER A 116 25.05 -7.42 6.87
CA SER A 116 25.89 -7.35 5.68
C SER A 116 25.38 -6.30 4.68
N LEU A 117 26.29 -5.74 3.87
CA LEU A 117 25.91 -4.80 2.81
C LEU A 117 25.02 -5.48 1.77
N GLU A 118 25.22 -6.76 1.50
CA GLU A 118 24.42 -7.57 0.58
C GLU A 118 22.97 -7.67 1.05
N GLU A 119 22.73 -7.79 2.36
CA GLU A 119 21.39 -7.77 2.95
C GLU A 119 20.75 -6.39 2.83
N VAL A 120 21.53 -5.32 3.05
CA VAL A 120 21.07 -3.94 2.84
C VAL A 120 20.69 -3.72 1.37
N GLU A 121 21.56 -4.11 0.41
CA GLU A 121 21.28 -4.00 -1.02
C GLU A 121 20.04 -4.79 -1.43
N ARG A 122 19.85 -6.02 -0.92
CA ARG A 122 18.66 -6.82 -1.17
C ARG A 122 17.40 -6.14 -0.68
N CYS A 123 17.44 -5.55 0.52
CA CYS A 123 16.35 -4.76 1.07
C CYS A 123 16.02 -3.55 0.18
N TRP A 124 17.04 -2.83 -0.28
CA TRP A 124 16.90 -1.68 -1.16
C TRP A 124 16.39 -2.05 -2.54
N ARG A 125 16.87 -3.13 -3.12
CA ARG A 125 16.40 -3.63 -4.41
C ARG A 125 14.90 -3.89 -4.37
N ASN A 126 14.42 -4.52 -3.31
CA ASN A 126 12.99 -4.82 -3.14
C ASN A 126 12.17 -3.55 -2.82
N LEU A 127 12.56 -2.79 -1.79
CA LEU A 127 11.70 -1.73 -1.24
C LEU A 127 11.88 -0.38 -1.95
N VAL A 128 13.03 -0.11 -2.56
CA VAL A 128 13.32 1.19 -3.18
C VAL A 128 13.35 1.08 -4.69
N LEU A 129 14.28 0.29 -5.25
CA LEU A 129 14.49 0.25 -6.70
C LEU A 129 13.29 -0.36 -7.44
N GLY A 130 12.73 -1.45 -6.91
CA GLY A 130 11.53 -2.07 -7.47
C GLY A 130 10.33 -1.11 -7.44
N ARG A 131 10.08 -0.45 -6.31
CA ARG A 131 9.01 0.56 -6.22
C ARG A 131 9.23 1.75 -7.14
N PHE A 132 10.46 2.24 -7.23
CA PHE A 132 10.77 3.32 -8.17
C PHE A 132 10.49 2.88 -9.61
N CYS A 133 10.89 1.67 -9.99
CA CYS A 133 10.59 1.12 -11.31
C CYS A 133 9.09 1.01 -11.57
N MET A 134 8.30 0.54 -10.59
CA MET A 134 6.84 0.53 -10.66
C MET A 134 6.26 1.94 -10.83
N CYS A 135 6.72 2.91 -10.04
CA CYS A 135 6.32 4.31 -10.18
C CYS A 135 6.69 4.87 -11.55
N GLN A 136 7.87 4.55 -12.08
CA GLN A 136 8.36 5.03 -13.36
C GLN A 136 7.51 4.48 -14.52
N GLU A 137 7.19 3.19 -14.51
CA GLU A 137 6.38 2.57 -15.55
C GLU A 137 4.92 3.03 -15.52
N ALA A 138 4.31 3.13 -14.33
CA ALA A 138 2.97 3.71 -14.17
C ALA A 138 2.97 5.20 -14.55
N GLY A 139 3.97 5.95 -14.06
CA GLY A 139 4.11 7.37 -14.29
C GLY A 139 4.19 7.72 -15.78
N ARG A 140 4.96 6.98 -16.60
CA ARG A 140 4.99 7.20 -18.06
C ARG A 140 3.60 7.17 -18.68
N ARG A 141 2.79 6.21 -18.29
CA ARG A 141 1.40 6.03 -18.82
C ARG A 141 0.46 7.09 -18.28
N MET A 142 0.53 7.38 -17.00
CA MET A 142 -0.30 8.39 -16.35
C MET A 142 0.01 9.80 -16.86
N LEU A 143 1.29 10.12 -17.04
CA LEU A 143 1.73 11.41 -17.58
C LEU A 143 1.32 11.59 -19.05
N ALA A 144 1.36 10.55 -19.87
CA ALA A 144 0.85 10.57 -21.22
C ALA A 144 -0.67 10.77 -21.25
N ALA A 145 -1.39 10.23 -20.26
CA ALA A 145 -2.83 10.40 -20.11
C ALA A 145 -3.25 11.72 -19.42
N GLY A 146 -2.30 12.49 -18.85
CA GLY A 146 -2.55 13.71 -18.10
C GLY A 146 -3.29 13.48 -16.78
N ARG A 147 -3.30 12.27 -16.23
CA ARG A 147 -3.99 11.90 -14.99
C ARG A 147 -3.46 10.61 -14.38
N GLY A 148 -3.51 10.50 -13.06
CA GLY A 148 -3.15 9.28 -12.34
C GLY A 148 -2.96 9.51 -10.86
N SER A 149 -2.97 8.42 -10.10
CA SER A 149 -2.66 8.44 -8.67
C SER A 149 -1.79 7.25 -8.29
N ILE A 150 -0.71 7.50 -7.56
CA ILE A 150 0.20 6.49 -7.05
C ILE A 150 0.20 6.55 -5.54
N VAL A 151 0.06 5.40 -4.91
CA VAL A 151 0.18 5.24 -3.45
C VAL A 151 1.29 4.25 -3.13
N ASN A 152 2.31 4.73 -2.43
CA ASN A 152 3.37 3.91 -1.89
C ASN A 152 3.03 3.51 -0.44
N ILE A 153 3.18 2.23 -0.10
CA ILE A 153 3.12 1.83 1.30
C ILE A 153 4.51 2.02 1.91
N GLY A 154 4.62 3.06 2.72
CA GLY A 154 5.78 3.31 3.56
C GLY A 154 5.67 2.58 4.90
N SER A 155 6.15 3.24 5.94
CA SER A 155 6.06 2.80 7.34
C SER A 155 6.22 4.03 8.22
N LEU A 156 5.90 3.94 9.50
CA LEU A 156 6.36 4.94 10.47
C LEU A 156 7.88 5.09 10.44
N ALA A 157 8.63 4.04 10.06
CA ALA A 157 10.06 4.08 9.80
C ALA A 157 10.48 5.10 8.72
N SER A 158 9.56 5.58 7.89
CA SER A 158 9.80 6.61 6.89
C SER A 158 10.12 7.99 7.50
N ILE A 159 9.67 8.23 8.73
CA ILE A 159 9.73 9.54 9.41
C ILE A 159 10.18 9.45 10.87
N THR A 160 10.40 8.26 11.40
CA THR A 160 10.88 8.03 12.77
C THR A 160 11.79 6.81 12.83
N ALA A 161 12.50 6.61 13.94
CA ALA A 161 13.32 5.44 14.17
C ALA A 161 12.54 4.33 14.89
N LEU A 162 12.67 3.09 14.43
CA LEU A 162 12.03 1.93 15.07
C LEU A 162 12.96 1.18 16.04
N GLY A 163 14.28 1.27 15.84
CA GLY A 163 15.26 0.42 16.57
C GLY A 163 15.11 -1.06 16.20
N ARG A 164 15.53 -1.94 17.08
CA ARG A 164 15.31 -3.40 16.98
C ARG A 164 15.78 -4.03 15.66
N GLY A 165 16.96 -3.59 15.16
CA GLY A 165 17.54 -4.13 13.93
C GLY A 165 16.86 -3.69 12.65
N HIS A 166 16.14 -2.57 12.64
CA HIS A 166 15.43 -2.10 11.45
C HIS A 166 16.27 -1.17 10.53
N ILE A 167 17.59 -1.12 10.68
CA ILE A 167 18.43 -0.14 9.97
C ILE A 167 18.23 -0.19 8.43
N ALA A 168 18.37 -1.35 7.79
CA ALA A 168 18.20 -1.50 6.35
C ALA A 168 16.78 -1.13 5.90
N TYR A 169 15.78 -1.60 6.66
CA TYR A 169 14.38 -1.31 6.41
C TYR A 169 14.06 0.19 6.58
N SER A 170 14.50 0.82 7.68
CA SER A 170 14.20 2.23 7.96
C SER A 170 14.86 3.16 6.95
N MET A 171 16.10 2.88 6.52
CA MET A 171 16.73 3.61 5.43
C MET A 171 15.92 3.50 4.14
N ALA A 172 15.47 2.30 3.78
CA ALA A 172 14.65 2.09 2.60
C ALA A 172 13.29 2.82 2.70
N MET A 173 12.64 2.79 3.87
CA MET A 173 11.38 3.50 4.06
C MET A 173 11.55 5.03 4.04
N GLY A 174 12.66 5.55 4.54
CA GLY A 174 13.03 6.97 4.38
C GLY A 174 13.20 7.34 2.89
N ALA A 175 13.85 6.48 2.11
CA ALA A 175 13.99 6.67 0.67
C ALA A 175 12.61 6.66 -0.04
N VAL A 176 11.69 5.78 0.34
CA VAL A 176 10.31 5.75 -0.19
C VAL A 176 9.56 7.04 0.12
N ALA A 177 9.73 7.60 1.33
CA ALA A 177 9.12 8.88 1.69
C ALA A 177 9.63 10.02 0.81
N GLN A 178 10.95 10.11 0.62
CA GLN A 178 11.53 11.16 -0.21
C GLN A 178 11.18 10.96 -1.69
N MET A 179 11.24 9.74 -2.20
CA MET A 179 10.78 9.40 -3.55
C MET A 179 9.33 9.86 -3.78
N THR A 180 8.44 9.67 -2.81
CA THR A 180 7.05 10.10 -2.89
C THR A 180 6.95 11.61 -3.06
N ARG A 181 7.71 12.39 -2.30
CA ARG A 181 7.74 13.86 -2.38
C ARG A 181 8.29 14.35 -3.72
N GLU A 182 9.44 13.81 -4.15
CA GLU A 182 10.06 14.20 -5.43
C GLU A 182 9.14 13.91 -6.60
N LEU A 183 8.61 12.68 -6.72
CA LEU A 183 7.70 12.33 -7.80
C LEU A 183 6.42 13.18 -7.79
N SER A 184 5.91 13.53 -6.60
CA SER A 184 4.74 14.40 -6.49
C SER A 184 5.04 15.79 -7.04
N THR A 185 6.18 16.36 -6.72
CA THR A 185 6.61 17.71 -7.16
C THR A 185 6.84 17.74 -8.67
N GLU A 186 7.48 16.71 -9.23
CA GLU A 186 7.76 16.60 -10.66
C GLU A 186 6.50 16.39 -11.51
N TRP A 187 5.47 15.73 -10.97
CA TRP A 187 4.35 15.24 -11.76
C TRP A 187 3.02 15.92 -11.50
N ALA A 188 2.86 16.65 -10.39
CA ALA A 188 1.59 17.28 -10.01
C ALA A 188 1.06 18.23 -11.08
N GLY A 189 1.90 19.09 -11.65
CA GLY A 189 1.54 20.01 -12.72
C GLY A 189 1.14 19.32 -14.04
N ARG A 190 1.34 18.02 -14.12
CA ARG A 190 1.02 17.16 -15.27
C ARG A 190 -0.11 16.17 -14.94
N GLY A 191 -0.85 16.39 -13.84
CA GLY A 191 -2.05 15.66 -13.48
C GLY A 191 -1.82 14.34 -12.74
N VAL A 192 -0.60 14.04 -12.25
CA VAL A 192 -0.31 12.80 -11.53
C VAL A 192 0.00 13.11 -10.07
N ARG A 193 -0.75 12.48 -9.17
CA ARG A 193 -0.56 12.59 -7.71
C ARG A 193 0.22 11.39 -7.18
N VAL A 194 1.12 11.63 -6.23
CA VAL A 194 1.90 10.59 -5.58
C VAL A 194 1.87 10.81 -4.08
N ASN A 195 1.37 9.81 -3.33
CA ASN A 195 1.26 9.87 -1.87
C ASN A 195 1.81 8.59 -1.23
N ALA A 196 2.05 8.62 0.07
CA ALA A 196 2.40 7.43 0.83
C ALA A 196 1.48 7.26 2.04
N ILE A 197 1.10 6.01 2.32
CA ILE A 197 0.47 5.61 3.58
C ILE A 197 1.56 5.01 4.45
N LEU A 198 1.62 5.41 5.72
CA LEU A 198 2.62 4.99 6.68
C LEU A 198 1.97 4.14 7.79
N PRO A 199 1.84 2.82 7.60
CA PRO A 199 1.28 1.96 8.64
C PRO A 199 2.21 1.83 9.85
N ALA A 200 1.61 1.66 11.03
CA ALA A 200 2.26 1.04 12.18
C ALA A 200 2.17 -0.50 12.09
N GLN A 201 1.95 -1.16 13.21
CA GLN A 201 1.82 -2.62 13.28
C GLN A 201 0.43 -3.05 12.79
N VAL A 202 0.33 -3.44 11.52
CA VAL A 202 -0.84 -4.05 10.89
C VAL A 202 -0.67 -5.57 10.86
N LEU A 203 -1.69 -6.30 11.29
CA LEU A 203 -1.67 -7.76 11.31
C LEU A 203 -1.40 -8.34 9.92
N ASN A 204 -0.49 -9.28 9.89
CA ASN A 204 -0.14 -10.10 8.73
C ASN A 204 0.48 -11.41 9.22
N PRO A 205 0.55 -12.46 8.39
CA PRO A 205 1.05 -13.77 8.83
C PRO A 205 2.45 -13.72 9.48
N GLY A 206 3.36 -12.91 8.94
CA GLY A 206 4.71 -12.78 9.51
C GLY A 206 4.73 -12.07 10.87
N LEU A 207 3.84 -11.11 11.11
CA LEU A 207 3.71 -10.46 12.41
C LEU A 207 3.05 -11.40 13.42
N GLU A 208 2.02 -12.15 13.01
CA GLU A 208 1.33 -13.12 13.86
C GLU A 208 2.27 -14.23 14.31
N LEU A 209 3.10 -14.77 13.40
CA LEU A 209 4.12 -15.75 13.74
C LEU A 209 5.10 -15.20 14.79
N ARG A 210 5.64 -14.01 14.58
CA ARG A 210 6.57 -13.38 15.55
C ARG A 210 5.94 -13.14 16.92
N MET A 211 4.66 -12.80 16.98
CA MET A 211 3.94 -12.65 18.24
C MET A 211 3.65 -14.00 18.92
N ALA A 212 3.44 -15.06 18.13
CA ALA A 212 3.31 -16.42 18.68
C ALA A 212 4.62 -16.91 19.28
N GLU A 213 5.76 -16.63 18.63
CA GLU A 213 7.11 -16.95 19.14
C GLU A 213 7.50 -16.08 20.35
N ASN A 214 7.03 -14.84 20.42
CA ASN A 214 7.30 -13.90 21.51
C ASN A 214 6.01 -13.17 21.93
N PRO A 215 5.22 -13.73 22.86
CA PRO A 215 3.95 -13.14 23.31
C PRO A 215 4.08 -11.72 23.88
N ALA A 216 5.20 -11.39 24.54
CA ALA A 216 5.45 -10.05 25.07
C ALA A 216 5.56 -8.97 23.98
N LEU A 217 5.76 -9.37 22.71
CA LEU A 217 5.86 -8.45 21.60
C LEU A 217 4.54 -7.73 21.33
N LYS A 218 3.41 -8.41 21.53
CA LYS A 218 2.07 -7.81 21.36
C LYS A 218 1.86 -6.66 22.36
N ASP A 219 2.14 -6.88 23.64
CA ASP A 219 1.98 -5.85 24.67
C ASP A 219 2.92 -4.67 24.42
N LYS A 220 4.15 -4.96 23.98
CA LYS A 220 5.12 -3.93 23.61
C LYS A 220 4.62 -3.06 22.44
N PHE A 221 3.95 -3.64 21.46
CA PHE A 221 3.34 -2.85 20.36
C PHE A 221 2.14 -2.05 20.87
N LEU A 222 1.26 -2.68 21.64
CA LEU A 222 0.06 -2.04 22.15
C LEU A 222 0.37 -0.88 23.09
N SER A 223 1.47 -0.92 23.83
CA SER A 223 1.89 0.18 24.71
C SER A 223 2.18 1.47 23.94
N GLY A 224 2.51 1.40 22.64
CA GLY A 224 2.76 2.56 21.79
C GLY A 224 1.58 2.98 20.90
N ILE A 225 0.45 2.25 20.92
CA ILE A 225 -0.69 2.52 20.03
C ILE A 225 -1.87 3.06 20.84
N ALA A 226 -2.18 4.36 20.68
CA ALA A 226 -3.23 5.04 21.44
C ALA A 226 -4.62 4.40 21.25
N ALA A 227 -4.92 3.90 20.04
CA ALA A 227 -6.17 3.19 19.74
C ALA A 227 -6.34 1.85 20.48
N GLY A 228 -5.32 1.36 21.21
CA GLY A 228 -5.39 0.15 22.04
C GLY A 228 -5.52 -1.17 21.28
N ARG A 229 -5.37 -1.16 19.95
CA ARG A 229 -5.39 -2.35 19.11
C ARG A 229 -4.32 -2.31 18.02
N LEU A 230 -3.92 -3.47 17.54
CA LEU A 230 -3.14 -3.57 16.30
C LEU A 230 -4.02 -3.19 15.10
N GLY A 231 -3.39 -2.65 14.06
CA GLY A 231 -4.05 -2.41 12.79
C GLY A 231 -4.52 -3.70 12.15
N GLN A 232 -5.62 -3.63 11.44
CA GLN A 232 -6.14 -4.71 10.59
C GLN A 232 -5.85 -4.39 9.12
N PRO A 233 -5.68 -5.39 8.24
CA PRO A 233 -5.55 -5.14 6.81
C PRO A 233 -6.65 -4.25 6.23
N GLY A 234 -7.88 -4.37 6.75
CA GLY A 234 -9.02 -3.58 6.32
C GLY A 234 -8.94 -2.09 6.67
N ASP A 235 -8.09 -1.68 7.60
CA ASP A 235 -7.96 -0.26 7.98
C ASP A 235 -7.44 0.63 6.82
N ILE A 236 -6.82 0.03 5.79
CA ILE A 236 -6.33 0.75 4.60
C ILE A 236 -7.45 1.13 3.61
N ARG A 237 -8.63 0.48 3.68
CA ARG A 237 -9.65 0.55 2.63
C ARG A 237 -10.12 1.97 2.33
N GLY A 238 -10.42 2.75 3.37
CA GLY A 238 -10.88 4.14 3.23
C GLY A 238 -9.82 5.04 2.59
N LEU A 239 -8.55 4.93 3.02
CA LEU A 239 -7.45 5.68 2.43
C LEU A 239 -7.18 5.28 0.97
N ALA A 240 -7.30 4.00 0.64
CA ALA A 240 -7.12 3.50 -0.72
C ALA A 240 -8.13 4.13 -1.68
N VAL A 241 -9.43 4.13 -1.33
CA VAL A 241 -10.49 4.74 -2.15
C VAL A 241 -10.33 6.25 -2.22
N LEU A 242 -10.07 6.93 -1.10
CA LEU A 242 -9.81 8.37 -1.05
C LEU A 242 -8.67 8.75 -2.03
N LEU A 243 -7.51 8.10 -1.89
CA LEU A 243 -6.33 8.47 -2.67
C LEU A 243 -6.42 8.04 -4.15
N ALA A 244 -7.24 7.04 -4.49
CA ALA A 244 -7.50 6.64 -5.87
C ALA A 244 -8.51 7.55 -6.58
N SER A 245 -9.36 8.25 -5.84
CA SER A 245 -10.49 9.00 -6.36
C SER A 245 -10.22 10.51 -6.50
N ASP A 246 -11.17 11.21 -7.10
CA ASP A 246 -11.14 12.66 -7.26
C ASP A 246 -11.36 13.40 -5.93
N ALA A 247 -11.84 12.71 -4.87
CA ALA A 247 -11.92 13.24 -3.53
C ALA A 247 -10.57 13.70 -2.95
N SER A 248 -9.45 13.20 -3.50
CA SER A 248 -8.10 13.61 -3.14
C SER A 248 -7.38 14.43 -4.20
N SER A 249 -8.12 15.13 -5.08
CA SER A 249 -7.57 15.90 -6.19
C SER A 249 -6.51 16.95 -5.80
N TRP A 250 -6.55 17.43 -4.55
CA TRP A 250 -5.58 18.40 -3.99
C TRP A 250 -4.60 17.78 -2.97
N ILE A 251 -4.50 16.42 -2.94
CA ILE A 251 -3.61 15.70 -2.02
C ILE A 251 -2.52 15.02 -2.85
N THR A 252 -1.29 15.57 -2.78
CA THR A 252 -0.09 14.97 -3.39
C THR A 252 1.13 15.27 -2.53
N GLY A 253 2.14 14.40 -2.52
CA GLY A 253 3.33 14.49 -1.67
C GLY A 253 3.08 14.17 -0.19
N ALA A 254 1.86 13.78 0.16
CA ALA A 254 1.48 13.51 1.54
C ALA A 254 2.07 12.18 2.05
N LEU A 255 2.52 12.21 3.30
CA LEU A 255 2.91 11.03 4.07
C LEU A 255 1.86 10.85 5.16
N ILE A 256 0.94 9.90 4.99
CA ILE A 256 -0.27 9.75 5.80
C ILE A 256 -0.08 8.62 6.82
N PRO A 257 0.11 8.90 8.12
CA PRO A 257 0.13 7.86 9.15
C PRO A 257 -1.19 7.08 9.20
N MET A 258 -1.09 5.76 9.26
CA MET A 258 -2.19 4.83 9.50
C MET A 258 -1.76 3.92 10.68
N ASP A 259 -1.83 4.45 11.89
CA ASP A 259 -1.02 3.96 12.99
C ASP A 259 -1.74 3.89 14.35
N GLY A 260 -3.04 4.17 14.38
CA GLY A 260 -3.81 4.20 15.63
C GLY A 260 -3.31 5.21 16.65
N GLY A 261 -2.67 6.31 16.20
CA GLY A 261 -2.14 7.37 17.04
C GLY A 261 -0.75 7.07 17.61
N ASN A 262 -0.03 6.07 17.09
CA ASN A 262 1.31 5.71 17.56
C ASN A 262 2.29 6.87 17.43
N LEU A 263 2.35 7.51 16.29
CA LEU A 263 3.25 8.64 16.06
C LEU A 263 2.90 9.86 16.92
N ALA A 264 1.61 10.16 17.06
CA ALA A 264 1.12 11.29 17.86
C ALA A 264 1.42 11.11 19.35
N ALA A 265 1.35 9.89 19.86
CA ALA A 265 1.60 9.56 21.26
C ALA A 265 3.10 9.54 21.63
N ASN A 266 4.00 9.61 20.66
CA ASN A 266 5.42 9.27 20.83
C ASN A 266 6.26 10.43 21.45
N ALA A 267 5.66 11.53 21.88
CA ALA A 267 6.34 12.65 22.51
C ALA A 267 6.28 12.63 24.05
N GLY A 268 6.25 11.44 24.67
CA GLY A 268 6.20 11.28 26.13
C GLY A 268 4.78 11.38 26.71
N ALA A 269 3.76 11.26 25.90
CA ALA A 269 2.39 11.16 26.36
C ALA A 269 2.20 9.89 27.20
N THR A 270 1.81 10.04 28.46
CA THR A 270 1.26 8.96 29.25
C THR A 270 -0.11 8.60 28.68
N MET A 271 -0.20 7.44 28.04
CA MET A 271 -1.50 6.93 27.61
C MET A 271 -2.27 6.51 28.86
N GLY A 272 -3.14 7.39 29.35
CA GLY A 272 -4.10 7.07 30.41
C GLY A 272 -5.08 6.01 29.89
N ARG A 273 -4.72 4.74 30.03
CA ARG A 273 -5.71 3.67 29.96
C ARG A 273 -6.44 3.69 31.29
N THR A 274 -7.65 4.22 31.32
CA THR A 274 -8.61 3.91 32.37
C THR A 274 -8.87 2.40 32.27
N THR A 275 -8.42 1.68 33.28
CA THR A 275 -8.71 0.27 33.51
C THR A 275 -10.21 0.05 33.62
#